data_3dd40a6c718bbdda5e7b1d1268f3fe08
#
_entry.id   3dd40a6c718bbdda5e7b1d1268f3fe08
#
_cell.length_a   1.000
_cell.length_b   1.000
_cell.length_c   1.000
_cell.angle_alpha   90.00
_cell.angle_beta   90.00
_cell.angle_gamma   90.00
#
_symmetry.space_group_name_H-M   'P 1'
#
loop_
_entity.id
_entity.type
_entity.pdbx_description
1 polymer ?
#
loop_
_entity_poly.entity_id
_entity_poly.type
_entity_poly.pdbx_seq_one_letter_code
_entity_poly.pdbx_strand_id
1 'polypeptide(L)'
;MKPAIIGIAGGSGSGKSTVARKIAEALMPASVAFIEMDAYYRNHTEMTLDERRRVNWDHPDAFDFDLLVSHLEALSRGEAVEKPVYNYVTHLRDERTERVPPSDVVVIDGILLFVDARVRERCDVKAFVDTDDDVRLIRRIRRDMAKRGRPLEEILDQYLTTVQPMHLQFVEPSKRYADVIVPRGGHNTVAIDLLVGAIARRIVGDAR
;
A
#
# COMPACT_ATOMS: atom_id res chain seq x y z
N MET A 1 3.98 -2.20 -24.06
CA MET A 1 3.37 -0.93 -23.62
C MET A 1 3.84 -0.69 -22.20
N LYS A 2 4.17 0.55 -21.81
CA LYS A 2 4.53 0.87 -20.42
C LYS A 2 3.26 0.79 -19.56
N PRO A 3 3.23 0.07 -18.42
CA PRO A 3 2.06 0.03 -17.56
C PRO A 3 1.80 1.39 -16.92
N ALA A 4 0.53 1.69 -16.63
CA ALA A 4 0.19 2.80 -15.75
C ALA A 4 0.40 2.37 -14.29
N ILE A 5 1.22 3.09 -13.53
CA ILE A 5 1.48 2.81 -12.11
C ILE A 5 0.64 3.72 -11.24
N ILE A 6 -0.22 3.13 -10.42
CA ILE A 6 -1.17 3.83 -9.56
C ILE A 6 -0.78 3.62 -8.10
N GLY A 7 -0.36 4.69 -7.43
CA GLY A 7 -0.07 4.68 -6.00
C GLY A 7 -1.29 5.03 -5.17
N ILE A 8 -1.60 4.19 -4.15
CA ILE A 8 -2.70 4.43 -3.22
C ILE A 8 -2.15 4.46 -1.79
N ALA A 9 -2.03 5.66 -1.24
CA ALA A 9 -1.58 5.87 0.13
C ALA A 9 -2.74 6.21 1.09
N GLY A 10 -2.46 6.27 2.37
CA GLY A 10 -3.39 6.65 3.43
C GLY A 10 -3.19 5.84 4.71
N GLY A 11 -3.76 6.24 5.83
CA GLY A 11 -3.57 5.61 7.13
C GLY A 11 -4.02 4.15 7.19
N SER A 12 -3.51 3.41 8.18
CA SER A 12 -4.01 2.07 8.47
C SER A 12 -5.51 2.13 8.79
N GLY A 13 -6.31 1.24 8.17
CA GLY A 13 -7.77 1.23 8.33
C GLY A 13 -8.53 2.25 7.45
N SER A 14 -7.86 3.07 6.64
CA SER A 14 -8.53 4.04 5.75
C SER A 14 -9.35 3.40 4.62
N GLY A 15 -9.07 2.16 4.23
CA GLY A 15 -9.75 1.46 3.14
C GLY A 15 -9.02 1.49 1.81
N LYS A 16 -7.71 1.75 1.80
CA LYS A 16 -6.84 1.72 0.60
C LYS A 16 -7.04 0.47 -0.26
N SER A 17 -6.88 -0.70 0.33
CA SER A 17 -7.01 -1.98 -0.39
C SER A 17 -8.41 -2.20 -0.96
N THR A 18 -9.46 -1.61 -0.35
CA THR A 18 -10.81 -1.63 -0.91
C THR A 18 -10.90 -0.71 -2.13
N VAL A 19 -10.30 0.47 -2.08
CA VAL A 19 -10.22 1.40 -3.23
C VAL A 19 -9.43 0.75 -4.36
N ALA A 20 -8.26 0.17 -4.07
CA ALA A 20 -7.41 -0.52 -5.04
C ALA A 20 -8.17 -1.63 -5.79
N ARG A 21 -8.87 -2.48 -5.05
CA ARG A 21 -9.66 -3.56 -5.65
C ARG A 21 -10.79 -3.05 -6.54
N LYS A 22 -11.55 -2.04 -6.09
CA LYS A 22 -12.64 -1.45 -6.89
C LYS A 22 -12.13 -0.79 -8.17
N ILE A 23 -10.96 -0.14 -8.12
CA ILE A 23 -10.31 0.41 -9.32
C ILE A 23 -9.99 -0.72 -10.29
N ALA A 24 -9.38 -1.81 -9.82
CA ALA A 24 -9.05 -2.95 -10.68
C ALA A 24 -10.28 -3.61 -11.30
N GLU A 25 -11.33 -3.81 -10.51
CA GLU A 25 -12.60 -4.38 -11.01
C GLU A 25 -13.21 -3.50 -12.12
N ALA A 26 -13.15 -2.18 -11.96
CA ALA A 26 -13.71 -1.23 -12.92
C ALA A 26 -12.86 -1.02 -14.19
N LEU A 27 -11.57 -1.39 -14.15
CA LEU A 27 -10.67 -1.29 -15.32
C LEU A 27 -10.71 -2.51 -16.24
N MET A 28 -11.46 -3.55 -15.89
CA MET A 28 -11.59 -4.71 -16.77
C MET A 28 -12.09 -4.29 -18.17
N PRO A 29 -11.58 -4.89 -19.27
CA PRO A 29 -10.72 -6.09 -19.34
C PRO A 29 -9.21 -5.84 -19.23
N ALA A 30 -8.73 -4.64 -18.91
CA ALA A 30 -7.31 -4.39 -18.72
C ALA A 30 -6.73 -5.30 -17.63
N SER A 31 -5.51 -5.79 -17.83
CA SER A 31 -4.80 -6.58 -16.83
C SER A 31 -4.28 -5.68 -15.71
N VAL A 32 -4.52 -6.07 -14.45
CA VAL A 32 -4.11 -5.28 -13.28
C VAL A 32 -3.27 -6.14 -12.34
N ALA A 33 -2.04 -5.71 -12.06
CA ALA A 33 -1.19 -6.29 -11.04
C ALA A 33 -1.31 -5.51 -9.73
N PHE A 34 -1.25 -6.23 -8.60
CA PHE A 34 -1.30 -5.64 -7.26
C PHE A 34 0.02 -5.80 -6.53
N ILE A 35 0.45 -4.72 -5.91
CA ILE A 35 1.62 -4.71 -5.02
C ILE A 35 1.19 -4.11 -3.67
N GLU A 36 1.20 -4.92 -2.64
CA GLU A 36 1.09 -4.45 -1.28
C GLU A 36 2.47 -4.05 -0.76
N MET A 37 2.63 -2.78 -0.37
CA MET A 37 3.88 -2.29 0.22
C MET A 37 4.30 -3.09 1.46
N ASP A 38 3.34 -3.63 2.20
CA ASP A 38 3.60 -4.45 3.39
C ASP A 38 4.43 -5.72 3.07
N ALA A 39 4.47 -6.18 1.82
CA ALA A 39 5.36 -7.27 1.39
C ALA A 39 6.85 -6.89 1.47
N TYR A 40 7.15 -5.59 1.48
CA TYR A 40 8.52 -5.05 1.44
C TYR A 40 9.07 -4.64 2.81
N TYR A 41 8.48 -5.10 3.92
CA TYR A 41 9.17 -4.97 5.21
C TYR A 41 10.55 -5.60 5.18
N ARG A 42 11.53 -4.99 5.85
CA ARG A 42 12.89 -5.55 5.97
C ARG A 42 12.85 -6.91 6.65
N ASN A 43 13.70 -7.81 6.18
CA ASN A 43 13.75 -9.19 6.66
C ASN A 43 14.81 -9.31 7.78
N HIS A 44 14.38 -9.13 9.01
CA HIS A 44 15.25 -9.17 10.21
C HIS A 44 15.49 -10.61 10.69
N THR A 45 16.16 -11.42 9.87
CA THR A 45 16.48 -12.83 10.18
C THR A 45 17.43 -13.00 11.35
N GLU A 46 18.25 -11.97 11.64
CA GLU A 46 19.19 -11.90 12.74
C GLU A 46 18.54 -11.69 14.11
N MET A 47 17.30 -11.21 14.15
CA MET A 47 16.54 -10.93 15.37
C MET A 47 15.72 -12.13 15.81
N THR A 48 15.54 -12.28 17.12
CA THR A 48 14.54 -13.20 17.70
C THR A 48 13.11 -12.72 17.43
N LEU A 49 12.12 -13.58 17.58
CA LEU A 49 10.71 -13.20 17.38
C LEU A 49 10.30 -12.07 18.34
N ASP A 50 10.78 -12.11 19.60
CA ASP A 50 10.43 -11.08 20.59
C ASP A 50 11.07 -9.71 20.26
N GLU A 51 12.25 -9.69 19.70
CA GLU A 51 12.86 -8.46 19.19
C GLU A 51 12.09 -7.92 17.98
N ARG A 52 11.72 -8.78 17.02
CA ARG A 52 10.91 -8.36 15.87
C ARG A 52 9.55 -7.79 16.26
N ARG A 53 8.91 -8.32 17.32
CA ARG A 53 7.64 -7.78 17.85
C ARG A 53 7.77 -6.35 18.40
N ARG A 54 9.00 -5.92 18.76
CA ARG A 54 9.29 -4.58 19.28
C ARG A 54 9.70 -3.59 18.20
N VAL A 55 9.94 -4.05 16.97
CA VAL A 55 10.27 -3.17 15.83
C VAL A 55 9.09 -2.23 15.53
N ASN A 56 9.40 -0.97 15.28
CA ASN A 56 8.40 -0.01 14.82
C ASN A 56 8.13 -0.20 13.31
N TRP A 57 7.21 -1.10 13.00
CA TRP A 57 6.82 -1.43 11.64
C TRP A 57 6.05 -0.30 10.91
N ASP A 58 5.70 0.77 11.60
CA ASP A 58 5.07 1.95 11.02
C ASP A 58 6.09 3.05 10.67
N HIS A 59 7.41 2.85 10.96
CA HIS A 59 8.48 3.78 10.59
C HIS A 59 8.99 3.48 9.17
N PRO A 60 9.40 4.52 8.37
CA PRO A 60 9.96 4.32 7.03
C PRO A 60 11.15 3.35 6.98
N ASP A 61 12.02 3.34 7.99
CA ASP A 61 13.19 2.45 8.04
C ASP A 61 12.82 0.97 8.12
N ALA A 62 11.59 0.63 8.49
CA ALA A 62 11.12 -0.75 8.48
C ALA A 62 10.93 -1.31 7.06
N PHE A 63 10.94 -0.46 6.04
CA PHE A 63 10.68 -0.86 4.65
C PHE A 63 11.96 -0.91 3.81
N ASP A 64 12.00 -1.87 2.92
CA ASP A 64 13.02 -2.03 1.88
C ASP A 64 12.58 -1.28 0.62
N PHE A 65 12.73 0.05 0.66
CA PHE A 65 12.38 0.89 -0.48
C PHE A 65 13.25 0.62 -1.71
N ASP A 66 14.49 0.16 -1.53
CA ASP A 66 15.38 -0.13 -2.65
C ASP A 66 14.85 -1.30 -3.47
N LEU A 67 14.42 -2.37 -2.81
CA LEU A 67 13.78 -3.51 -3.46
C LEU A 67 12.45 -3.10 -4.12
N LEU A 68 11.61 -2.32 -3.43
CA LEU A 68 10.35 -1.83 -3.97
C LEU A 68 10.56 -1.00 -5.23
N VAL A 69 11.49 -0.06 -5.20
CA VAL A 69 11.84 0.79 -6.35
C VAL A 69 12.35 -0.05 -7.51
N SER A 70 13.24 -1.02 -7.26
CA SER A 70 13.77 -1.91 -8.32
C SER A 70 12.66 -2.71 -9.00
N HIS A 71 11.66 -3.20 -8.22
CA HIS A 71 10.50 -3.91 -8.77
C HIS A 71 9.59 -3.00 -9.59
N LEU A 72 9.32 -1.77 -9.13
CA LEU A 72 8.55 -0.80 -9.91
C LEU A 72 9.25 -0.43 -11.23
N GLU A 73 10.57 -0.32 -11.22
CA GLU A 73 11.35 -0.11 -12.44
C GLU A 73 11.25 -1.28 -13.43
N ALA A 74 11.39 -2.51 -12.93
CA ALA A 74 11.27 -3.70 -13.78
C ALA A 74 9.87 -3.80 -14.40
N LEU A 75 8.82 -3.62 -13.57
CA LEU A 75 7.44 -3.60 -14.05
C LEU A 75 7.20 -2.49 -15.08
N SER A 76 7.78 -1.30 -14.89
CA SER A 76 7.66 -0.20 -15.84
C SER A 76 8.30 -0.49 -17.20
N ARG A 77 9.24 -1.45 -17.26
CA ARG A 77 9.85 -1.97 -18.50
C ARG A 77 9.08 -3.15 -19.09
N GLY A 78 7.97 -3.58 -18.44
CA GLY A 78 7.22 -4.76 -18.85
C GLY A 78 7.88 -6.09 -18.46
N GLU A 79 8.72 -6.06 -17.43
CA GLU A 79 9.39 -7.25 -16.87
C GLU A 79 8.57 -7.79 -15.68
N ALA A 80 8.51 -9.12 -15.52
CA ALA A 80 7.93 -9.74 -14.35
C ALA A 80 8.87 -9.60 -13.13
N VAL A 81 8.31 -9.53 -11.93
CA VAL A 81 9.09 -9.50 -10.67
C VAL A 81 8.63 -10.59 -9.70
N GLU A 82 9.52 -10.98 -8.80
CA GLU A 82 9.26 -11.92 -7.73
C GLU A 82 9.02 -11.14 -6.42
N LYS A 83 7.75 -10.79 -6.18
CA LYS A 83 7.33 -10.03 -5.00
C LYS A 83 7.52 -10.88 -3.73
N PRO A 84 8.14 -10.34 -2.66
CA PRO A 84 8.21 -11.04 -1.37
C PRO A 84 6.81 -11.34 -0.82
N VAL A 85 6.72 -12.39 -0.01
CA VAL A 85 5.53 -12.70 0.80
C VAL A 85 5.88 -12.47 2.25
N TYR A 86 5.16 -11.54 2.92
CA TYR A 86 5.42 -11.22 4.31
C TYR A 86 4.49 -11.98 5.25
N ASN A 87 5.09 -12.58 6.28
CA ASN A 87 4.38 -13.33 7.29
C ASN A 87 4.20 -12.49 8.56
N TYR A 88 2.96 -12.08 8.84
CA TYR A 88 2.61 -11.24 10.00
C TYR A 88 2.72 -11.95 11.35
N VAL A 89 2.85 -13.29 11.37
CA VAL A 89 3.00 -14.07 12.62
C VAL A 89 4.47 -14.11 13.03
N THR A 90 5.36 -14.36 12.07
CA THR A 90 6.79 -14.46 12.31
C THR A 90 7.53 -13.14 12.17
N HIS A 91 6.88 -12.13 11.56
CA HIS A 91 7.51 -10.86 11.16
C HIS A 91 8.75 -11.03 10.29
N LEU A 92 8.66 -11.97 9.34
CA LEU A 92 9.70 -12.26 8.34
C LEU A 92 9.08 -12.35 6.95
N ARG A 93 9.91 -12.24 5.92
CA ARG A 93 9.54 -12.68 4.57
C ARG A 93 9.60 -14.20 4.51
N ASP A 94 8.62 -14.80 3.85
CA ASP A 94 8.64 -16.23 3.53
C ASP A 94 9.78 -16.53 2.53
N GLU A 95 10.23 -17.78 2.46
CA GLU A 95 11.17 -18.24 1.43
C GLU A 95 10.56 -18.20 0.02
N ARG A 96 9.24 -18.37 -0.09
CA ARG A 96 8.49 -18.27 -1.34
C ARG A 96 8.29 -16.81 -1.74
N THR A 97 8.29 -16.57 -3.03
CA THR A 97 7.89 -15.30 -3.65
C THR A 97 6.57 -15.45 -4.40
N GLU A 98 6.00 -14.37 -4.79
CA GLU A 98 4.84 -14.31 -5.67
C GLU A 98 5.22 -13.61 -6.97
N ARG A 99 5.08 -14.32 -8.09
CA ARG A 99 5.36 -13.76 -9.40
C ARG A 99 4.29 -12.74 -9.79
N VAL A 100 4.69 -11.52 -10.02
CA VAL A 100 3.88 -10.43 -10.56
C VAL A 100 4.19 -10.30 -12.05
N PRO A 101 3.26 -10.70 -12.96
CA PRO A 101 3.50 -10.62 -14.39
C PRO A 101 3.41 -9.18 -14.89
N PRO A 102 3.95 -8.89 -16.10
CA PRO A 102 3.65 -7.66 -16.82
C PRO A 102 2.13 -7.47 -16.97
N SER A 103 1.67 -6.24 -16.75
CA SER A 103 0.24 -5.91 -16.78
C SER A 103 0.04 -4.52 -17.36
N ASP A 104 -1.19 -4.20 -17.80
CA ASP A 104 -1.52 -2.86 -18.32
C ASP A 104 -1.50 -1.80 -17.22
N VAL A 105 -1.86 -2.22 -15.99
CA VAL A 105 -1.89 -1.36 -14.81
C VAL A 105 -1.20 -2.06 -13.64
N VAL A 106 -0.40 -1.33 -12.90
CA VAL A 106 0.15 -1.75 -11.60
C VAL A 106 -0.46 -0.87 -10.51
N VAL A 107 -1.20 -1.48 -9.59
CA VAL A 107 -1.73 -0.78 -8.42
C VAL A 107 -0.86 -1.13 -7.22
N ILE A 108 -0.27 -0.13 -6.60
CA ILE A 108 0.49 -0.30 -5.37
C ILE A 108 -0.21 0.42 -4.21
N ASP A 109 -0.43 -0.29 -3.08
CA ASP A 109 -0.98 0.34 -1.88
C ASP A 109 -0.03 0.24 -0.68
N GLY A 110 -0.04 1.28 0.16
CA GLY A 110 0.77 1.29 1.37
C GLY A 110 0.60 2.54 2.23
N ILE A 111 0.88 2.40 3.53
CA ILE A 111 0.74 3.53 4.47
C ILE A 111 1.84 4.59 4.26
N LEU A 112 3.05 4.17 3.92
CA LEU A 112 4.23 5.03 3.76
C LEU A 112 4.64 5.23 2.29
N LEU A 113 3.75 4.86 1.36
CA LEU A 113 4.06 4.83 -0.07
C LEU A 113 4.59 6.15 -0.61
N PHE A 114 4.06 7.27 -0.14
CA PHE A 114 4.45 8.60 -0.62
C PHE A 114 5.55 9.26 0.22
N VAL A 115 6.16 8.55 1.16
CA VAL A 115 7.28 9.07 1.95
C VAL A 115 8.57 9.06 1.12
N ASP A 116 8.84 8.01 0.35
CA ASP A 116 10.01 7.94 -0.52
C ASP A 116 9.77 8.64 -1.87
N ALA A 117 10.63 9.60 -2.22
CA ALA A 117 10.52 10.38 -3.45
C ALA A 117 10.62 9.49 -4.69
N ARG A 118 11.50 8.49 -4.68
CA ARG A 118 11.73 7.58 -5.80
C ARG A 118 10.48 6.77 -6.13
N VAL A 119 9.70 6.37 -5.13
CA VAL A 119 8.41 5.68 -5.31
C VAL A 119 7.37 6.64 -5.89
N ARG A 120 7.29 7.87 -5.35
CA ARG A 120 6.34 8.88 -5.86
C ARG A 120 6.55 9.20 -7.33
N GLU A 121 7.81 9.32 -7.75
CA GLU A 121 8.20 9.66 -9.14
C GLU A 121 7.82 8.57 -10.14
N ARG A 122 7.64 7.33 -9.68
CA ARG A 122 7.22 6.20 -10.50
C ARG A 122 5.71 6.03 -10.62
N CYS A 123 4.95 6.71 -9.74
CA CYS A 123 3.49 6.68 -9.79
C CYS A 123 2.96 7.70 -10.80
N ASP A 124 2.25 7.22 -11.81
CA ASP A 124 1.56 8.06 -12.81
C ASP A 124 0.31 8.73 -12.22
N VAL A 125 -0.33 8.09 -11.24
CA VAL A 125 -1.44 8.64 -10.46
C VAL A 125 -1.21 8.34 -8.99
N LYS A 126 -1.34 9.36 -8.14
CA LYS A 126 -1.19 9.27 -6.70
C LYS A 126 -2.50 9.62 -6.01
N ALA A 127 -3.13 8.61 -5.39
CA ALA A 127 -4.36 8.79 -4.62
C ALA A 127 -4.10 8.63 -3.12
N PHE A 128 -4.59 9.56 -2.31
CA PHE A 128 -4.55 9.43 -0.85
C PHE A 128 -5.95 9.15 -0.31
N VAL A 129 -6.10 8.03 0.38
CA VAL A 129 -7.38 7.62 0.98
C VAL A 129 -7.47 8.21 2.37
N ASP A 130 -8.34 9.22 2.50
CA ASP A 130 -8.57 9.98 3.71
C ASP A 130 -9.82 9.47 4.45
N THR A 131 -9.65 9.16 5.72
CA THR A 131 -10.72 8.65 6.59
C THR A 131 -10.41 9.08 8.02
N ASP A 132 -11.42 9.50 8.74
CA ASP A 132 -11.31 9.99 10.12
C ASP A 132 -10.62 8.99 11.04
N ASP A 133 -9.84 9.47 11.98
CA ASP A 133 -8.95 8.67 12.82
C ASP A 133 -9.69 7.64 13.67
N ASP A 134 -10.83 8.02 14.23
CA ASP A 134 -11.71 7.14 15.03
C ASP A 134 -12.26 5.99 14.18
N VAL A 135 -12.70 6.28 12.95
CA VAL A 135 -13.17 5.27 11.99
C VAL A 135 -12.05 4.32 11.60
N ARG A 136 -10.84 4.85 11.36
CA ARG A 136 -9.65 4.04 11.04
C ARG A 136 -9.27 3.12 12.20
N LEU A 137 -9.30 3.64 13.44
CA LEU A 137 -8.99 2.85 14.64
C LEU A 137 -10.00 1.71 14.82
N ILE A 138 -11.30 1.99 14.73
CA ILE A 138 -12.35 0.97 14.84
C ILE A 138 -12.17 -0.13 13.78
N ARG A 139 -11.88 0.25 12.53
CA ARG A 139 -11.64 -0.71 11.44
C ARG A 139 -10.38 -1.54 11.68
N ARG A 140 -9.31 -0.92 12.20
CA ARG A 140 -8.05 -1.60 12.56
C ARG A 140 -8.30 -2.64 13.66
N ILE A 141 -8.97 -2.25 14.75
CA ILE A 141 -9.30 -3.17 15.86
C ILE A 141 -10.06 -4.38 15.32
N ARG A 142 -11.16 -4.17 14.60
CA ARG A 142 -11.97 -5.26 14.03
C ARG A 142 -11.16 -6.19 13.13
N ARG A 143 -10.31 -5.63 12.27
CA ARG A 143 -9.46 -6.40 11.35
C ARG A 143 -8.43 -7.23 12.11
N ASP A 144 -7.71 -6.60 13.04
CA ASP A 144 -6.57 -7.23 13.72
C ASP A 144 -7.04 -8.31 14.70
N MET A 145 -8.20 -8.12 15.35
CA MET A 145 -8.84 -9.17 16.14
C MET A 145 -9.33 -10.34 15.26
N ALA A 146 -10.08 -10.05 14.20
CA ALA A 146 -10.72 -11.10 13.39
C ALA A 146 -9.74 -11.86 12.48
N LYS A 147 -8.75 -11.18 11.89
CA LYS A 147 -7.85 -11.78 10.88
C LYS A 147 -6.46 -12.14 11.41
N ARG A 148 -6.01 -11.49 12.48
CA ARG A 148 -4.66 -11.68 13.05
C ARG A 148 -4.69 -12.28 14.46
N GLY A 149 -5.88 -12.47 15.05
CA GLY A 149 -6.07 -13.06 16.38
C GLY A 149 -5.44 -12.24 17.52
N ARG A 150 -5.23 -10.93 17.32
CA ARG A 150 -4.55 -10.08 18.31
C ARG A 150 -5.50 -9.63 19.43
N PRO A 151 -5.04 -9.63 20.69
CA PRO A 151 -5.80 -9.05 21.80
C PRO A 151 -6.03 -7.55 21.62
N LEU A 152 -7.17 -7.05 22.12
CA LEU A 152 -7.54 -5.62 22.04
C LEU A 152 -6.47 -4.71 22.64
N GLU A 153 -5.99 -5.05 23.83
CA GLU A 153 -5.00 -4.24 24.57
C GLU A 153 -3.71 -4.07 23.76
N GLU A 154 -3.18 -5.15 23.15
CA GLU A 154 -1.99 -5.06 22.28
C GLU A 154 -2.20 -4.18 21.05
N ILE A 155 -3.43 -4.17 20.49
CA ILE A 155 -3.75 -3.32 19.34
C ILE A 155 -3.77 -1.86 19.77
N LEU A 156 -4.36 -1.55 20.93
CA LEU A 156 -4.44 -0.19 21.47
C LEU A 156 -3.06 0.33 21.88
N ASP A 157 -2.26 -0.47 22.57
CA ASP A 157 -0.90 -0.11 22.96
C ASP A 157 -0.04 0.19 21.73
N GLN A 158 -0.07 -0.66 20.72
CA GLN A 158 0.64 -0.41 19.47
C GLN A 158 0.11 0.85 18.76
N TYR A 159 -1.21 1.07 18.76
CA TYR A 159 -1.77 2.26 18.13
C TYR A 159 -1.23 3.54 18.77
N LEU A 160 -1.21 3.61 20.08
CA LEU A 160 -0.75 4.79 20.82
C LEU A 160 0.78 4.97 20.75
N THR A 161 1.53 3.88 20.77
CA THR A 161 3.01 3.93 20.86
C THR A 161 3.69 4.08 19.50
N THR A 162 3.14 3.53 18.43
CA THR A 162 3.77 3.55 17.10
C THR A 162 2.86 4.07 16.00
N VAL A 163 1.64 3.49 15.83
CA VAL A 163 0.81 3.77 14.67
C VAL A 163 0.38 5.23 14.57
N GLN A 164 -0.14 5.79 15.65
CA GLN A 164 -0.60 7.20 15.67
C GLN A 164 0.57 8.17 15.53
N PRO A 165 1.67 8.06 16.31
CA PRO A 165 2.84 8.93 16.14
C PRO A 165 3.43 8.87 14.72
N MET A 166 3.58 7.68 14.15
CA MET A 166 4.12 7.53 12.80
C MET A 166 3.14 8.03 11.73
N HIS A 167 1.84 7.88 11.96
CA HIS A 167 0.84 8.47 11.08
C HIS A 167 0.96 9.99 11.01
N LEU A 168 1.04 10.65 12.17
CA LEU A 168 1.17 12.11 12.24
C LEU A 168 2.51 12.61 11.68
N GLN A 169 3.58 11.83 11.87
CA GLN A 169 4.92 12.23 11.43
C GLN A 169 5.16 11.99 9.93
N PHE A 170 4.67 10.90 9.37
CA PHE A 170 5.03 10.47 8.02
C PHE A 170 3.82 10.34 7.07
N VAL A 171 2.75 9.68 7.52
CA VAL A 171 1.63 9.33 6.64
C VAL A 171 0.80 10.56 6.28
N GLU A 172 0.30 11.29 7.27
CA GLU A 172 -0.53 12.47 7.07
C GLU A 172 0.20 13.58 6.28
N PRO A 173 1.48 13.93 6.58
CA PRO A 173 2.19 14.90 5.76
C PRO A 173 2.41 14.46 4.31
N SER A 174 2.40 13.16 4.02
CA SER A 174 2.58 12.64 2.66
C SER A 174 1.36 12.87 1.75
N LYS A 175 0.21 13.18 2.32
CA LYS A 175 -1.03 13.55 1.61
C LYS A 175 -0.83 14.69 0.62
N ARG A 176 0.10 15.63 0.90
CA ARG A 176 0.42 16.75 0.00
C ARG A 176 0.97 16.32 -1.37
N TYR A 177 1.46 15.10 -1.49
CA TYR A 177 1.99 14.56 -2.74
C TYR A 177 0.95 13.84 -3.59
N ALA A 178 -0.27 13.70 -3.08
CA ALA A 178 -1.35 13.07 -3.83
C ALA A 178 -1.92 14.00 -4.91
N ASP A 179 -2.23 13.43 -6.06
CA ASP A 179 -2.95 14.11 -7.13
C ASP A 179 -4.45 14.18 -6.81
N VAL A 180 -4.97 13.19 -6.06
CA VAL A 180 -6.38 13.09 -5.65
C VAL A 180 -6.49 12.59 -4.21
N ILE A 181 -7.37 13.24 -3.43
CA ILE A 181 -7.76 12.78 -2.10
C ILE A 181 -9.12 12.09 -2.21
N VAL A 182 -9.19 10.84 -1.71
CA VAL A 182 -10.41 10.02 -1.70
C VAL A 182 -10.96 9.98 -0.28
N PRO A 183 -11.94 10.83 0.07
CA PRO A 183 -12.53 10.82 1.40
C PRO A 183 -13.41 9.58 1.60
N ARG A 184 -13.53 9.12 2.84
CA ARG A 184 -14.37 7.99 3.29
C ARG A 184 -13.97 6.62 2.71
N GLY A 185 -12.80 6.51 2.06
CA GLY A 185 -12.28 5.26 1.54
C GLY A 185 -13.14 4.63 0.44
N GLY A 186 -13.22 3.29 0.44
CA GLY A 186 -13.94 2.52 -0.58
C GLY A 186 -15.47 2.71 -0.63
N HIS A 187 -16.05 3.52 0.26
CA HIS A 187 -17.47 3.89 0.20
C HIS A 187 -17.74 5.08 -0.71
N ASN A 188 -16.72 5.81 -1.14
CA ASN A 188 -16.88 6.93 -2.06
C ASN A 188 -16.79 6.46 -3.51
N THR A 189 -17.91 5.94 -4.04
CA THR A 189 -17.98 5.45 -5.42
C THR A 189 -17.70 6.55 -6.43
N VAL A 190 -18.19 7.76 -6.19
CA VAL A 190 -17.98 8.91 -7.09
C VAL A 190 -16.49 9.23 -7.26
N ALA A 191 -15.73 9.28 -6.17
CA ALA A 191 -14.30 9.53 -6.26
C ALA A 191 -13.55 8.36 -6.95
N ILE A 192 -14.00 7.13 -6.74
CA ILE A 192 -13.43 5.95 -7.41
C ILE A 192 -13.71 6.01 -8.91
N ASP A 193 -14.94 6.34 -9.33
CA ASP A 193 -15.32 6.43 -10.74
C ASP A 193 -14.52 7.53 -11.47
N LEU A 194 -14.27 8.67 -10.81
CA LEU A 194 -13.41 9.74 -11.34
C LEU A 194 -11.96 9.27 -11.53
N LEU A 195 -11.42 8.53 -10.55
CA LEU A 195 -10.08 7.94 -10.65
C LEU A 195 -10.00 6.92 -11.79
N VAL A 196 -10.97 6.00 -11.88
CA VAL A 196 -11.04 5.01 -12.96
C VAL A 196 -11.08 5.69 -14.32
N GLY A 197 -11.90 6.73 -14.49
CA GLY A 197 -11.94 7.50 -15.72
C GLY A 197 -10.62 8.21 -16.07
N ALA A 198 -9.88 8.69 -15.07
CA ALA A 198 -8.56 9.29 -15.27
C ALA A 198 -7.51 8.24 -15.68
N ILE A 199 -7.52 7.07 -15.05
CA ILE A 199 -6.61 5.96 -15.33
C ILE A 199 -6.90 5.38 -16.73
N ALA A 200 -8.17 5.13 -17.07
CA ALA A 200 -8.56 4.59 -18.37
C ALA A 200 -8.10 5.49 -19.53
N ARG A 201 -8.18 6.82 -19.37
CA ARG A 201 -7.67 7.76 -20.40
C ARG A 201 -6.16 7.66 -20.58
N ARG A 202 -5.37 7.37 -19.53
CA ARG A 202 -3.92 7.17 -19.65
C ARG A 202 -3.58 5.89 -20.42
N ILE A 203 -4.26 4.79 -20.09
CA ILE A 203 -4.07 3.50 -20.79
C ILE A 203 -4.35 3.66 -22.29
N VAL A 204 -5.40 4.39 -22.68
CA VAL A 204 -5.76 4.60 -24.09
C VAL A 204 -4.90 5.67 -24.76
N GLY A 205 -4.45 6.70 -24.02
CA GLY A 205 -3.65 7.80 -24.53
C GLY A 205 -2.22 7.40 -24.91
N ASP A 206 -1.60 6.47 -24.19
CA ASP A 206 -0.27 5.92 -24.49
C ASP A 206 -0.31 4.89 -25.65
N ALA A 207 -1.48 4.54 -26.15
CA ALA A 207 -1.67 3.65 -27.31
C ALA A 207 -1.70 4.39 -28.66
N ARG A 208 -1.50 5.71 -28.68
CA ARG A 208 -1.37 6.53 -29.88
C ARG A 208 0.04 7.07 -30.04
#